data_79aae8ba7aa3c57fb4a222edb33494c3
#
_entry.id   79aae8ba7aa3c57fb4a222edb33494c3
#
_cell.length_a   1.000
_cell.length_b   1.000
_cell.length_c   1.000
_cell.angle_alpha   90.00
_cell.angle_beta   90.00
_cell.angle_gamma   90.00
#
_symmetry.space_group_name_H-M   'P 1'
#
loop_
_entity.id
_entity.type
_entity.pdbx_description
1 polymer ?
#
loop_
_entity_poly.entity_id
_entity_poly.type
_entity_poly.pdbx_seq_one_letter_code
_entity_poly.pdbx_strand_id
1 'polypeptide(L)'
;MAEMRDGLVREAGEAAGQLPRAGADSAPQPVAANVEPQPVASPLTGAAIFLVVAIGPGPQHAGTVRGLCADLAGLIRAVGFRDLDGHLTCVTGFGAQAWDRLAPAPLTGARRPAGLHPFREIRAGRRHAVSTPGDMLFHIRAARMDLCFELATQIVGRLGAAATVLDEVHGFRYFDDRDLIGFVDGTENPVGQAAVRATIIGAEDPAFAGGSYVIVQKYLHDLAAWNAIPVEQQELIIGRGKLSDIELDDTVKPSYAHNALTTITGENGEEVQIVRDNMPFGSVGEGEYGTYFIGYARSPAVIEQMLTNMFVGSPEGNYDRLLDISTAITGNLFFVPSADLLESLGDDEPAAPDDGGAPPPSGPPGGSGSLNIGSLRGDTEDE
;
A
#
# COMPACT_ATOMS: atom_id res chain seq x y z
N MET A 1 -39.63 68.39 -23.05
CA MET A 1 -39.35 68.87 -24.42
C MET A 1 -38.33 67.86 -24.96
N ALA A 2 -38.76 66.84 -25.68
CA ALA A 2 -38.92 66.89 -27.14
C ALA A 2 -37.53 67.01 -27.79
N GLU A 3 -37.05 66.22 -28.67
CA GLU A 3 -37.55 65.31 -29.72
C GLU A 3 -36.28 64.70 -30.32
N MET A 4 -36.28 63.41 -30.58
CA MET A 4 -36.43 62.77 -31.89
C MET A 4 -35.32 63.07 -32.94
N ARG A 5 -34.66 62.03 -33.39
CA ARG A 5 -34.65 61.40 -34.74
C ARG A 5 -33.40 60.54 -34.89
N ASP A 6 -33.53 59.30 -35.05
CA ASP A 6 -33.88 58.46 -36.21
C ASP A 6 -32.84 58.46 -37.34
N GLY A 7 -32.32 57.30 -37.65
CA GLY A 7 -32.00 56.94 -39.05
C GLY A 7 -30.63 56.35 -39.34
N LEU A 8 -30.66 55.14 -39.60
CA LEU A 8 -30.17 54.38 -40.77
C LEU A 8 -29.08 53.33 -40.54
N VAL A 9 -29.57 52.14 -40.59
CA VAL A 9 -29.05 50.84 -41.07
C VAL A 9 -27.97 50.92 -42.15
N ARG A 10 -26.89 50.12 -42.02
CA ARG A 10 -26.45 49.17 -43.05
C ARG A 10 -25.38 48.17 -42.57
N GLU A 11 -25.65 46.97 -42.96
CA GLU A 11 -24.92 45.70 -42.86
C GLU A 11 -23.44 45.72 -43.30
N ALA A 12 -22.66 44.89 -42.58
CA ALA A 12 -21.56 44.02 -43.09
C ALA A 12 -21.19 43.13 -41.89
N GLY A 13 -21.40 41.97 -41.79
CA GLY A 13 -21.16 40.75 -42.47
C GLY A 13 -19.90 40.07 -41.91
N GLU A 14 -20.14 38.99 -41.08
CA GLU A 14 -19.33 37.80 -40.92
C GLU A 14 -17.81 37.89 -40.68
N ALA A 15 -17.39 37.52 -39.49
CA ALA A 15 -16.46 36.42 -39.16
C ALA A 15 -16.15 36.35 -37.66
N ALA A 16 -17.05 35.84 -36.88
CA ALA A 16 -16.75 35.37 -35.50
C ALA A 16 -16.25 33.93 -35.60
N GLY A 17 -14.94 33.74 -35.65
CA GLY A 17 -14.31 32.46 -35.46
C GLY A 17 -14.67 31.92 -34.04
N GLN A 18 -15.41 30.84 -33.96
CA GLN A 18 -15.65 30.09 -32.75
C GLN A 18 -14.30 29.53 -32.24
N LEU A 19 -13.84 30.02 -31.09
CA LEU A 19 -12.83 29.37 -30.30
C LEU A 19 -13.42 28.00 -29.85
N PRO A 20 -12.64 26.90 -29.89
CA PRO A 20 -13.12 25.62 -29.40
C PRO A 20 -13.40 25.74 -27.89
N ARG A 21 -14.61 25.38 -27.49
CA ARG A 21 -14.98 25.20 -26.09
C ARG A 21 -14.05 24.14 -25.50
N ALA A 22 -13.26 24.50 -24.49
CA ALA A 22 -12.57 23.58 -23.63
C ALA A 22 -13.55 22.50 -23.16
N GLY A 23 -13.15 21.25 -23.30
CA GLY A 23 -13.98 20.10 -22.98
C GLY A 23 -14.43 20.17 -21.53
N ALA A 24 -15.71 19.87 -21.33
CA ALA A 24 -16.32 19.69 -20.02
C ALA A 24 -15.47 18.67 -19.25
N ASP A 25 -15.04 19.07 -18.06
CA ASP A 25 -14.46 18.22 -17.03
C ASP A 25 -15.37 16.99 -16.84
N SER A 26 -14.95 15.85 -17.39
CA SER A 26 -15.64 14.59 -17.13
C SER A 26 -15.23 14.14 -15.75
N ALA A 27 -16.22 14.05 -14.85
CA ALA A 27 -16.06 13.34 -13.58
C ALA A 27 -15.36 12.00 -13.82
N PRO A 28 -14.44 11.56 -12.94
CA PRO A 28 -13.70 10.31 -13.10
C PRO A 28 -14.69 9.17 -13.37
N GLN A 29 -14.52 8.52 -14.50
CA GLN A 29 -15.38 7.40 -14.89
C GLN A 29 -15.16 6.23 -13.92
N PRO A 30 -16.20 5.49 -13.57
CA PRO A 30 -16.08 4.33 -12.69
C PRO A 30 -15.10 3.31 -13.31
N VAL A 31 -14.32 2.66 -12.45
CA VAL A 31 -13.50 1.49 -12.79
C VAL A 31 -14.33 0.55 -13.68
N ALA A 32 -13.75 0.05 -14.75
CA ALA A 32 -14.43 -0.91 -15.63
C ALA A 32 -15.10 -1.99 -14.78
N ALA A 33 -16.38 -2.22 -15.01
CA ALA A 33 -17.31 -2.90 -14.09
C ALA A 33 -16.98 -4.37 -13.73
N ASN A 34 -15.78 -4.88 -14.10
CA ASN A 34 -15.40 -6.29 -13.95
C ASN A 34 -13.95 -6.50 -13.44
N VAL A 35 -13.25 -5.49 -12.94
CA VAL A 35 -11.88 -5.68 -12.41
C VAL A 35 -11.91 -5.59 -10.89
N GLU A 36 -11.51 -6.67 -10.20
CA GLU A 36 -11.48 -6.73 -8.74
C GLU A 36 -10.15 -6.17 -8.21
N PRO A 37 -10.16 -5.07 -7.43
CA PRO A 37 -8.95 -4.57 -6.80
C PRO A 37 -8.53 -5.46 -5.64
N GLN A 38 -7.23 -5.49 -5.31
CA GLN A 38 -6.79 -6.02 -4.02
C GLN A 38 -7.40 -5.18 -2.87
N PRO A 39 -7.48 -5.71 -1.63
CA PRO A 39 -8.22 -5.07 -0.53
C PRO A 39 -7.51 -3.86 0.09
N VAL A 40 -7.01 -2.91 -0.74
CA VAL A 40 -6.27 -1.71 -0.29
C VAL A 40 -7.13 -0.72 0.50
N ALA A 41 -8.43 -0.65 0.19
CA ALA A 41 -9.38 0.25 0.84
C ALA A 41 -10.19 -0.44 1.96
N SER A 42 -9.74 -1.60 2.46
CA SER A 42 -10.40 -2.30 3.56
C SER A 42 -10.22 -1.54 4.89
N PRO A 43 -11.14 -1.72 5.84
CA PRO A 43 -11.02 -1.12 7.17
C PRO A 43 -9.71 -1.48 7.87
N LEU A 44 -9.24 -0.60 8.74
CA LEU A 44 -8.06 -0.82 9.57
C LEU A 44 -8.26 -2.03 10.49
N THR A 45 -7.18 -2.75 10.80
CA THR A 45 -7.19 -3.98 11.60
C THR A 45 -6.40 -3.83 12.89
N GLY A 46 -6.46 -4.85 13.78
CA GLY A 46 -5.75 -4.84 15.06
C GLY A 46 -4.27 -5.21 14.97
N ALA A 47 -3.86 -5.88 13.89
CA ALA A 47 -2.51 -6.36 13.67
C ALA A 47 -2.14 -6.36 12.20
N ALA A 48 -0.86 -6.13 11.90
CA ALA A 48 -0.31 -6.31 10.56
C ALA A 48 1.12 -6.86 10.61
N ILE A 49 1.52 -7.54 9.53
CA ILE A 49 2.92 -7.81 9.20
C ILE A 49 3.23 -7.14 7.87
N PHE A 50 4.23 -6.30 7.87
CA PHE A 50 4.82 -5.68 6.69
C PHE A 50 6.07 -6.45 6.34
N LEU A 51 6.03 -7.16 5.21
CA LEU A 51 7.11 -8.04 4.77
C LEU A 51 7.64 -7.56 3.41
N VAL A 52 8.89 -7.12 3.37
CA VAL A 52 9.58 -6.73 2.14
C VAL A 52 10.61 -7.78 1.77
N VAL A 53 10.59 -8.25 0.54
CA VAL A 53 11.47 -9.29 0.05
C VAL A 53 12.23 -8.88 -1.20
N ALA A 54 13.44 -9.44 -1.38
CA ALA A 54 14.19 -9.40 -2.63
C ALA A 54 14.11 -10.77 -3.32
N ILE A 55 13.85 -10.76 -4.63
CA ILE A 55 13.73 -11.96 -5.45
C ILE A 55 15.13 -12.34 -5.99
N GLY A 56 15.54 -13.57 -5.78
CA GLY A 56 16.78 -14.12 -6.30
C GLY A 56 16.88 -13.98 -7.83
N PRO A 57 18.10 -13.99 -8.39
CA PRO A 57 18.32 -13.91 -9.82
C PRO A 57 17.86 -15.22 -10.51
N GLY A 58 17.47 -15.12 -11.79
CA GLY A 58 17.14 -16.25 -12.64
C GLY A 58 15.64 -16.53 -12.79
N PRO A 59 15.26 -17.20 -13.89
CA PRO A 59 13.86 -17.41 -14.25
C PRO A 59 13.14 -18.37 -13.30
N GLN A 60 13.84 -19.33 -12.70
CA GLN A 60 13.26 -20.28 -11.74
C GLN A 60 12.72 -19.57 -10.49
N HIS A 61 13.41 -18.52 -10.00
CA HIS A 61 12.94 -17.75 -8.86
C HIS A 61 11.69 -16.91 -9.23
N ALA A 62 11.69 -16.35 -10.43
CA ALA A 62 10.51 -15.67 -10.97
C ALA A 62 9.30 -16.61 -11.07
N GLY A 63 9.50 -17.86 -11.56
CA GLY A 63 8.45 -18.88 -11.63
C GLY A 63 7.87 -19.21 -10.26
N THR A 64 8.73 -19.42 -9.23
CA THR A 64 8.27 -19.66 -7.85
C THR A 64 7.42 -18.51 -7.33
N VAL A 65 7.84 -17.27 -7.58
CA VAL A 65 7.11 -16.08 -7.15
C VAL A 65 5.76 -15.95 -7.87
N ARG A 66 5.71 -16.17 -9.18
CA ARG A 66 4.46 -16.17 -9.95
C ARG A 66 3.49 -17.22 -9.45
N GLY A 67 3.96 -18.45 -9.20
CA GLY A 67 3.14 -19.51 -8.62
C GLY A 67 2.59 -19.15 -7.25
N LEU A 68 3.38 -18.51 -6.38
CA LEU A 68 2.88 -17.98 -5.11
C LEU A 68 1.78 -16.94 -5.34
N CYS A 69 1.97 -15.99 -6.27
CA CYS A 69 0.98 -14.95 -6.55
C CYS A 69 -0.36 -15.53 -7.01
N ALA A 70 -0.33 -16.54 -7.88
CA ALA A 70 -1.53 -17.25 -8.34
C ALA A 70 -2.25 -17.99 -7.19
N ASP A 71 -1.50 -18.58 -6.28
CA ASP A 71 -2.04 -19.36 -5.14
C ASP A 71 -2.44 -18.50 -3.94
N LEU A 72 -2.06 -17.23 -3.91
CA LEU A 72 -2.15 -16.39 -2.70
C LEU A 72 -3.58 -16.27 -2.16
N ALA A 73 -4.57 -16.08 -3.02
CA ALA A 73 -5.96 -16.05 -2.63
C ALA A 73 -6.40 -17.36 -1.95
N GLY A 74 -5.89 -18.50 -2.42
CA GLY A 74 -6.09 -19.81 -1.79
C GLY A 74 -5.48 -19.91 -0.41
N LEU A 75 -4.25 -19.38 -0.22
CA LEU A 75 -3.57 -19.36 1.07
C LEU A 75 -4.32 -18.48 2.09
N ILE A 76 -4.73 -17.28 1.69
CA ILE A 76 -5.50 -16.37 2.55
C ILE A 76 -6.77 -17.07 3.04
N ARG A 77 -7.53 -17.73 2.13
CA ARG A 77 -8.73 -18.48 2.50
C ARG A 77 -8.43 -19.65 3.43
N ALA A 78 -7.34 -20.40 3.18
CA ALA A 78 -6.98 -21.57 3.98
C ALA A 78 -6.57 -21.20 5.41
N VAL A 79 -5.86 -20.07 5.60
CA VAL A 79 -5.51 -19.58 6.93
C VAL A 79 -6.72 -18.91 7.59
N GLY A 80 -7.43 -18.03 6.88
CA GLY A 80 -8.57 -17.27 7.40
C GLY A 80 -9.79 -18.12 7.74
N PHE A 81 -9.90 -19.34 7.18
CA PHE A 81 -10.97 -20.28 7.51
C PHE A 81 -11.03 -20.63 9.01
N ARG A 82 -9.93 -20.53 9.72
CA ARG A 82 -9.84 -20.81 11.16
C ARG A 82 -10.56 -19.78 12.02
N ASP A 83 -10.68 -18.56 11.52
CA ASP A 83 -11.32 -17.43 12.21
C ASP A 83 -11.86 -16.46 11.17
N LEU A 84 -13.14 -16.59 10.81
CA LEU A 84 -13.79 -15.76 9.78
C LEU A 84 -13.94 -14.28 10.23
N ASP A 85 -14.04 -14.06 11.55
CA ASP A 85 -14.13 -12.73 12.14
C ASP A 85 -12.74 -12.06 12.24
N GLY A 86 -11.69 -12.83 11.94
CA GLY A 86 -10.31 -12.33 11.92
C GLY A 86 -10.00 -11.39 10.77
N HIS A 87 -10.84 -11.35 9.72
CA HIS A 87 -10.72 -10.46 8.56
C HIS A 87 -9.31 -10.47 7.93
N LEU A 88 -8.70 -11.66 7.82
CA LEU A 88 -7.37 -11.82 7.26
C LEU A 88 -7.34 -11.38 5.80
N THR A 89 -6.46 -10.44 5.49
CA THR A 89 -6.18 -9.96 4.13
C THR A 89 -4.69 -9.85 3.88
N CYS A 90 -4.30 -9.85 2.61
CA CYS A 90 -2.93 -9.55 2.18
C CYS A 90 -2.99 -8.71 0.91
N VAL A 91 -2.26 -7.59 0.92
CA VAL A 91 -2.02 -6.78 -0.27
C VAL A 91 -0.59 -7.03 -0.74
N THR A 92 -0.42 -7.34 -2.03
CA THR A 92 0.87 -7.62 -2.64
C THR A 92 1.24 -6.54 -3.63
N GLY A 93 2.40 -5.94 -3.43
CA GLY A 93 2.96 -4.89 -4.28
C GLY A 93 4.29 -5.30 -4.91
N PHE A 94 4.60 -4.73 -6.08
CA PHE A 94 5.81 -5.01 -6.86
C PHE A 94 6.60 -3.74 -7.09
N GLY A 95 7.89 -3.76 -6.75
CA GLY A 95 8.85 -2.73 -7.11
C GLY A 95 9.10 -2.70 -8.62
N ALA A 96 9.63 -1.59 -9.13
CA ALA A 96 9.80 -1.38 -10.56
C ALA A 96 10.64 -2.49 -11.26
N GLN A 97 11.73 -2.94 -10.63
CA GLN A 97 12.59 -3.99 -11.18
C GLN A 97 11.94 -5.37 -11.12
N ALA A 98 11.21 -5.65 -10.05
CA ALA A 98 10.46 -6.90 -9.92
C ALA A 98 9.33 -6.97 -10.95
N TRP A 99 8.61 -5.87 -11.16
CA TRP A 99 7.56 -5.81 -12.19
C TRP A 99 8.07 -6.18 -13.57
N ASP A 100 9.22 -5.63 -13.98
CA ASP A 100 9.82 -5.95 -15.29
C ASP A 100 10.15 -7.43 -15.49
N ARG A 101 10.41 -8.15 -14.39
CA ARG A 101 10.76 -9.58 -14.41
C ARG A 101 9.54 -10.49 -14.31
N LEU A 102 8.47 -10.02 -13.68
CA LEU A 102 7.31 -10.82 -13.30
C LEU A 102 6.06 -10.53 -14.12
N ALA A 103 5.94 -9.34 -14.71
CA ALA A 103 4.75 -8.94 -15.45
C ALA A 103 4.40 -9.98 -16.55
N PRO A 104 3.11 -10.33 -16.72
CA PRO A 104 2.68 -11.30 -17.69
C PRO A 104 2.80 -10.77 -19.12
N ALA A 105 2.94 -11.64 -20.10
CA ALA A 105 2.79 -11.27 -21.52
C ALA A 105 1.31 -10.88 -21.79
N PRO A 106 1.01 -9.81 -22.55
CA PRO A 106 1.92 -8.98 -23.34
C PRO A 106 2.51 -7.77 -22.56
N LEU A 107 2.40 -7.72 -21.24
CA LEU A 107 2.86 -6.59 -20.39
C LEU A 107 4.37 -6.65 -20.13
N THR A 108 5.03 -7.80 -20.36
CA THR A 108 6.47 -7.99 -20.16
C THR A 108 7.30 -7.03 -20.99
N GLY A 109 8.15 -6.26 -20.34
CA GLY A 109 9.17 -5.38 -20.96
C GLY A 109 8.66 -4.17 -21.75
N ALA A 110 7.38 -4.16 -22.12
CA ALA A 110 6.80 -3.13 -22.97
C ALA A 110 5.94 -2.11 -22.20
N ARG A 111 5.43 -2.45 -21.02
CA ARG A 111 4.50 -1.59 -20.30
C ARG A 111 4.63 -1.71 -18.80
N ARG A 112 5.09 -0.63 -18.19
CA ARG A 112 4.98 -0.42 -16.76
C ARG A 112 3.76 0.41 -16.42
N PRO A 113 3.18 0.26 -15.21
CA PRO A 113 2.27 1.26 -14.67
C PRO A 113 2.92 2.64 -14.69
N ALA A 114 2.17 3.66 -15.13
CA ALA A 114 2.72 4.98 -15.46
C ALA A 114 3.48 5.65 -14.30
N GLY A 115 3.03 5.41 -13.05
CA GLY A 115 3.66 5.94 -11.84
C GLY A 115 4.72 5.04 -11.21
N LEU A 116 5.01 3.85 -11.77
CA LEU A 116 5.94 2.91 -11.15
C LEU A 116 7.40 3.23 -11.50
N HIS A 117 8.16 3.61 -10.51
CA HIS A 117 9.61 3.83 -10.57
C HIS A 117 10.26 3.45 -9.22
N PRO A 118 11.58 3.31 -9.11
CA PRO A 118 12.25 3.18 -7.81
C PRO A 118 11.91 4.38 -6.91
N PHE A 119 11.75 4.13 -5.61
CA PHE A 119 11.52 5.23 -4.67
C PHE A 119 12.62 6.28 -4.78
N ARG A 120 12.23 7.55 -4.87
CA ARG A 120 13.16 8.67 -5.02
C ARG A 120 13.57 9.19 -3.66
N GLU A 121 14.86 9.13 -3.37
CA GLU A 121 15.40 9.73 -2.15
C GLU A 121 15.12 11.24 -2.09
N ILE A 122 14.81 11.72 -0.88
CA ILE A 122 14.69 13.16 -0.61
C ILE A 122 15.72 13.51 0.46
N ARG A 123 16.61 14.45 0.13
CA ARG A 123 17.65 14.94 1.05
C ARG A 123 17.52 16.45 1.24
N ALA A 124 17.39 16.88 2.50
CA ALA A 124 17.35 18.28 2.86
C ALA A 124 18.06 18.49 4.21
N GLY A 125 19.33 18.91 4.16
CA GLY A 125 20.17 19.05 5.34
C GLY A 125 20.38 17.71 6.05
N ARG A 126 19.86 17.59 7.29
CA ARG A 126 19.95 16.35 8.09
C ARG A 126 18.82 15.37 7.80
N ARG A 127 17.73 15.82 7.17
CA ARG A 127 16.55 15.01 6.89
C ARG A 127 16.77 14.21 5.64
N HIS A 128 16.45 12.94 5.72
CA HIS A 128 16.68 12.02 4.62
C HIS A 128 15.56 10.98 4.55
N ALA A 129 14.73 11.04 3.51
CA ALA A 129 13.89 9.94 3.11
C ALA A 129 14.72 9.00 2.23
N VAL A 130 15.20 7.92 2.84
CA VAL A 130 16.09 6.96 2.18
C VAL A 130 15.33 6.11 1.15
N SER A 131 16.01 5.63 0.11
CA SER A 131 15.54 4.56 -0.77
C SER A 131 16.23 3.26 -0.39
N THR A 132 15.46 2.20 -0.16
CA THR A 132 15.97 0.90 0.24
C THR A 132 15.65 -0.19 -0.80
N PRO A 133 16.42 -1.28 -0.86
CA PRO A 133 16.08 -2.42 -1.69
C PRO A 133 14.72 -3.01 -1.33
N GLY A 134 13.99 -3.53 -2.32
CA GLY A 134 12.70 -4.20 -2.13
C GLY A 134 12.09 -4.52 -3.48
N ASP A 135 11.91 -5.82 -3.74
CA ASP A 135 11.27 -6.30 -4.96
C ASP A 135 9.77 -6.49 -4.81
N MET A 136 9.35 -6.99 -3.64
CA MET A 136 7.93 -7.17 -3.33
C MET A 136 7.63 -6.74 -1.88
N LEU A 137 6.40 -6.29 -1.71
CA LEU A 137 5.77 -6.04 -0.43
C LEU A 137 4.60 -7.01 -0.25
N PHE A 138 4.50 -7.62 0.94
CA PHE A 138 3.29 -8.25 1.43
C PHE A 138 2.83 -7.48 2.67
N HIS A 139 1.70 -6.79 2.54
CA HIS A 139 1.01 -6.15 3.66
C HIS A 139 -0.10 -7.09 4.14
N ILE A 140 0.22 -7.88 5.17
CA ILE A 140 -0.65 -8.88 5.77
C ILE A 140 -1.32 -8.26 6.98
N ARG A 141 -2.64 -8.30 7.06
CA ARG A 141 -3.38 -7.68 8.17
C ARG A 141 -4.59 -8.50 8.60
N ALA A 142 -4.89 -8.46 9.89
CA ALA A 142 -6.01 -9.17 10.49
C ALA A 142 -6.40 -8.53 11.84
N ALA A 143 -7.52 -8.96 12.41
CA ALA A 143 -7.87 -8.60 13.78
C ALA A 143 -6.85 -9.14 14.80
N ARG A 144 -6.12 -10.21 14.44
CA ARG A 144 -5.22 -10.95 15.34
C ARG A 144 -3.87 -11.23 14.67
N MET A 145 -2.78 -11.06 15.43
CA MET A 145 -1.41 -11.26 14.97
C MET A 145 -1.11 -12.71 14.56
N ASP A 146 -1.70 -13.72 15.21
CA ASP A 146 -1.47 -15.12 14.86
C ASP A 146 -1.92 -15.49 13.44
N LEU A 147 -3.00 -14.87 12.93
CA LEU A 147 -3.42 -15.03 11.55
C LEU A 147 -2.42 -14.41 10.57
N CYS A 148 -1.91 -13.20 10.89
CA CYS A 148 -0.86 -12.57 10.10
C CYS A 148 0.41 -13.41 10.08
N PHE A 149 0.83 -13.92 11.25
CA PHE A 149 2.03 -14.71 11.42
C PHE A 149 1.97 -16.03 10.65
N GLU A 150 0.83 -16.74 10.73
CA GLU A 150 0.63 -17.98 10.01
C GLU A 150 0.69 -17.75 8.47
N LEU A 151 0.02 -16.70 7.96
CA LEU A 151 0.06 -16.41 6.54
C LEU A 151 1.46 -16.00 6.09
N ALA A 152 2.16 -15.16 6.85
CA ALA A 152 3.55 -14.78 6.58
C ALA A 152 4.47 -16.00 6.53
N THR A 153 4.32 -16.93 7.49
CA THR A 153 5.07 -18.19 7.53
C THR A 153 4.85 -19.03 6.28
N GLN A 154 3.61 -19.15 5.82
CA GLN A 154 3.28 -19.90 4.60
C GLN A 154 3.83 -19.20 3.35
N ILE A 155 3.74 -17.86 3.25
CA ILE A 155 4.32 -17.08 2.15
C ILE A 155 5.84 -17.30 2.08
N VAL A 156 6.55 -17.08 3.20
CA VAL A 156 8.02 -17.25 3.25
C VAL A 156 8.41 -18.70 2.97
N GLY A 157 7.67 -19.67 3.51
CA GLY A 157 7.91 -21.09 3.25
C GLY A 157 7.76 -21.45 1.78
N ARG A 158 6.79 -20.88 1.06
CA ARG A 158 6.61 -21.09 -0.39
C ARG A 158 7.64 -20.37 -1.24
N LEU A 159 8.06 -19.17 -0.84
CA LEU A 159 9.17 -18.48 -1.49
C LEU A 159 10.49 -19.25 -1.34
N GLY A 160 10.73 -19.87 -0.18
CA GLY A 160 11.94 -20.64 0.08
C GLY A 160 13.21 -19.90 -0.35
N ALA A 161 14.06 -20.55 -1.15
CA ALA A 161 15.30 -19.96 -1.67
C ALA A 161 15.08 -18.97 -2.83
N ALA A 162 13.83 -18.81 -3.32
CA ALA A 162 13.55 -17.89 -4.43
C ALA A 162 13.55 -16.41 -4.00
N ALA A 163 13.38 -16.13 -2.71
CA ALA A 163 13.42 -14.77 -2.20
C ALA A 163 14.09 -14.71 -0.82
N THR A 164 14.60 -13.52 -0.49
CA THR A 164 15.19 -13.21 0.83
C THR A 164 14.36 -12.11 1.47
N VAL A 165 14.01 -12.29 2.74
CA VAL A 165 13.36 -11.25 3.55
C VAL A 165 14.38 -10.15 3.83
N LEU A 166 14.04 -8.91 3.46
CA LEU A 166 14.85 -7.72 3.69
C LEU A 166 14.39 -6.93 4.91
N ASP A 167 13.07 -6.85 5.12
CA ASP A 167 12.47 -6.18 6.26
C ASP A 167 11.18 -6.92 6.65
N GLU A 168 11.00 -7.11 7.95
CA GLU A 168 9.80 -7.69 8.55
C GLU A 168 9.44 -6.87 9.78
N VAL A 169 8.24 -6.28 9.76
CA VAL A 169 7.75 -5.45 10.86
C VAL A 169 6.40 -5.95 11.32
N HIS A 170 6.27 -6.22 12.63
CA HIS A 170 5.02 -6.57 13.27
C HIS A 170 4.39 -5.32 13.87
N GLY A 171 3.36 -4.82 13.20
CA GLY A 171 2.58 -3.68 13.64
C GLY A 171 1.40 -4.10 14.51
N PHE A 172 1.02 -3.26 15.43
CA PHE A 172 -0.09 -3.50 16.32
C PHE A 172 -0.93 -2.24 16.55
N ARG A 173 -2.23 -2.42 16.77
CA ARG A 173 -3.10 -1.35 17.22
C ARG A 173 -2.73 -0.92 18.62
N TYR A 174 -2.50 0.37 18.82
CA TYR A 174 -2.13 0.94 20.10
C TYR A 174 -3.25 1.82 20.63
N PHE A 175 -3.80 1.45 21.81
CA PHE A 175 -4.94 2.11 22.44
C PHE A 175 -6.11 2.37 21.48
N ASP A 176 -6.60 3.60 21.44
CA ASP A 176 -7.68 4.13 20.60
C ASP A 176 -7.15 4.65 19.24
N ASP A 177 -6.44 3.78 18.50
CA ASP A 177 -5.82 4.08 17.20
C ASP A 177 -4.74 5.18 17.24
N ARG A 178 -3.96 5.23 18.33
CA ARG A 178 -2.83 6.16 18.45
C ARG A 178 -1.53 5.55 17.96
N ASP A 179 -0.63 6.44 17.59
CA ASP A 179 0.78 6.08 17.45
C ASP A 179 1.53 6.16 18.81
N LEU A 180 2.83 5.77 18.83
CA LEU A 180 3.64 5.77 20.07
C LEU A 180 3.99 7.17 20.56
N ILE A 181 3.82 8.22 19.73
CA ILE A 181 3.96 9.62 20.15
C ILE A 181 2.68 10.17 20.79
N GLY A 182 1.59 9.38 20.78
CA GLY A 182 0.36 9.60 21.52
C GLY A 182 -0.74 10.35 20.79
N PHE A 183 -0.64 10.54 19.48
CA PHE A 183 -1.68 11.15 18.64
C PHE A 183 -2.47 10.07 17.89
N VAL A 184 -3.74 10.33 17.61
CA VAL A 184 -4.59 9.44 16.81
C VAL A 184 -4.08 9.45 15.36
N ASP A 185 -3.91 8.28 14.77
CA ASP A 185 -3.53 8.14 13.36
C ASP A 185 -4.73 7.68 12.51
N GLY A 186 -4.76 8.09 11.26
CA GLY A 186 -5.81 7.70 10.33
C GLY A 186 -7.14 8.47 10.43
N THR A 187 -7.24 9.51 11.24
CA THR A 187 -8.46 10.34 11.40
C THR A 187 -8.98 10.89 10.08
N GLU A 188 -8.09 11.27 9.17
CA GLU A 188 -8.41 11.85 7.85
C GLU A 188 -8.50 10.80 6.74
N ASN A 189 -8.51 9.51 7.05
CA ASN A 189 -8.66 8.48 6.02
C ASN A 189 -10.04 8.56 5.36
N PRO A 190 -10.11 8.62 4.02
CA PRO A 190 -11.36 8.49 3.33
C PRO A 190 -11.97 7.09 3.54
N VAL A 191 -13.29 7.00 3.52
CA VAL A 191 -14.01 5.74 3.72
C VAL A 191 -14.92 5.41 2.54
N GLY A 192 -15.25 4.13 2.37
CA GLY A 192 -16.15 3.63 1.34
C GLY A 192 -15.71 4.06 -0.07
N GLN A 193 -16.62 4.65 -0.84
CA GLN A 193 -16.33 5.06 -2.23
C GLN A 193 -15.27 6.16 -2.34
N ALA A 194 -15.09 6.99 -1.32
CA ALA A 194 -14.01 7.99 -1.31
C ALA A 194 -12.64 7.31 -1.21
N ALA A 195 -12.49 6.28 -0.38
CA ALA A 195 -11.27 5.47 -0.30
C ALA A 195 -10.94 4.79 -1.64
N VAL A 196 -11.93 4.22 -2.31
CA VAL A 196 -11.76 3.61 -3.64
C VAL A 196 -11.29 4.68 -4.66
N ARG A 197 -11.92 5.85 -4.69
CA ARG A 197 -11.49 6.93 -5.60
C ARG A 197 -10.10 7.46 -5.31
N ALA A 198 -9.69 7.47 -4.05
CA ALA A 198 -8.35 7.92 -3.65
C ALA A 198 -7.24 6.92 -4.03
N THR A 199 -7.55 5.62 -4.01
CA THR A 199 -6.53 4.57 -4.10
C THR A 199 -6.51 3.78 -5.40
N ILE A 200 -7.65 3.61 -6.08
CA ILE A 200 -7.76 2.68 -7.21
C ILE A 200 -7.57 3.40 -8.54
N ILE A 201 -6.65 2.88 -9.35
CA ILE A 201 -6.40 3.32 -10.74
C ILE A 201 -7.65 3.05 -11.57
N GLY A 202 -8.08 4.05 -12.34
CA GLY A 202 -9.24 3.99 -13.21
C GLY A 202 -8.88 4.10 -14.69
N ALA A 203 -9.61 4.99 -15.38
CA ALA A 203 -9.45 5.21 -16.81
C ALA A 203 -8.16 5.95 -17.20
N GLU A 204 -7.44 6.54 -16.25
CA GLU A 204 -6.17 7.23 -16.46
C GLU A 204 -5.03 6.27 -16.90
N ASP A 205 -5.09 5.00 -16.48
CA ASP A 205 -4.21 3.94 -16.98
C ASP A 205 -5.01 2.63 -17.16
N PRO A 206 -5.74 2.49 -18.28
CA PRO A 206 -6.71 1.42 -18.47
C PRO A 206 -6.10 0.00 -18.44
N ALA A 207 -4.81 -0.15 -18.74
CA ALA A 207 -4.15 -1.45 -18.68
C ALA A 207 -3.88 -1.93 -17.26
N PHE A 208 -3.90 -1.01 -16.30
CA PHE A 208 -3.67 -1.26 -14.88
C PHE A 208 -4.86 -0.82 -14.01
N ALA A 209 -6.02 -0.63 -14.64
CA ALA A 209 -7.25 -0.34 -13.94
C ALA A 209 -7.51 -1.40 -12.84
N GLY A 210 -8.04 -0.96 -11.68
CA GLY A 210 -8.19 -1.82 -10.51
C GLY A 210 -6.92 -1.98 -9.66
N GLY A 211 -5.76 -1.53 -10.16
CA GLY A 211 -4.51 -1.46 -9.40
C GLY A 211 -4.43 -0.25 -8.47
N SER A 212 -3.32 -0.15 -7.75
CA SER A 212 -3.01 0.95 -6.83
C SER A 212 -1.49 1.14 -6.75
N TYR A 213 -1.06 2.24 -6.15
CA TYR A 213 0.34 2.42 -5.73
C TYR A 213 0.41 2.47 -4.21
N VAL A 214 1.55 2.03 -3.67
CA VAL A 214 1.82 2.11 -2.24
C VAL A 214 3.24 2.56 -2.00
N ILE A 215 3.40 3.53 -1.10
CA ILE A 215 4.71 3.93 -0.56
C ILE A 215 4.76 3.49 0.90
N VAL A 216 5.88 2.87 1.27
CA VAL A 216 6.14 2.44 2.64
C VAL A 216 7.44 3.04 3.16
N GLN A 217 7.44 3.39 4.45
CA GLN A 217 8.60 3.88 5.18
C GLN A 217 8.54 3.42 6.64
N LYS A 218 9.65 2.90 7.14
CA LYS A 218 9.84 2.59 8.56
C LYS A 218 10.44 3.80 9.26
N TYR A 219 9.71 4.40 10.20
CA TYR A 219 10.19 5.52 11.01
C TYR A 219 10.55 5.06 12.41
N LEU A 220 11.71 5.47 12.90
CA LEU A 220 12.11 5.33 14.30
C LEU A 220 11.92 6.66 15.02
N HIS A 221 11.39 6.61 16.24
CA HIS A 221 11.09 7.76 17.08
C HIS A 221 11.99 7.84 18.30
N ASP A 222 12.60 9.00 18.53
CA ASP A 222 13.24 9.32 19.80
C ASP A 222 12.16 9.75 20.81
N LEU A 223 11.55 8.76 21.50
CA LEU A 223 10.50 9.03 22.48
C LEU A 223 11.03 9.79 23.70
N ALA A 224 12.33 9.70 24.02
CA ALA A 224 12.90 10.47 25.13
C ALA A 224 12.92 11.97 24.79
N ALA A 225 13.38 12.33 23.59
CA ALA A 225 13.34 13.69 23.09
C ALA A 225 11.89 14.18 22.93
N TRP A 226 10.97 13.34 22.39
CA TRP A 226 9.56 13.69 22.26
C TRP A 226 8.89 14.00 23.58
N ASN A 227 9.07 13.14 24.58
CA ASN A 227 8.47 13.32 25.90
C ASN A 227 9.05 14.49 26.69
N ALA A 228 10.20 15.02 26.30
CA ALA A 228 10.76 16.25 26.86
C ALA A 228 10.10 17.52 26.31
N ILE A 229 9.35 17.43 25.22
CA ILE A 229 8.62 18.55 24.61
C ILE A 229 7.29 18.75 25.36
N PRO A 230 6.91 19.97 25.80
CA PRO A 230 5.60 20.23 26.37
C PRO A 230 4.45 19.83 25.43
N VAL A 231 3.33 19.35 25.99
CA VAL A 231 2.19 18.84 25.20
C VAL A 231 1.67 19.90 24.22
N GLU A 232 1.57 21.15 24.64
CA GLU A 232 1.11 22.25 23.78
C GLU A 232 2.03 22.44 22.57
N GLN A 233 3.33 22.20 22.74
CA GLN A 233 4.28 22.27 21.63
C GLN A 233 4.19 21.03 20.73
N GLN A 234 3.91 19.85 21.31
CA GLN A 234 3.65 18.62 20.53
C GLN A 234 2.40 18.82 19.66
N GLU A 235 1.34 19.42 20.20
CA GLU A 235 0.10 19.72 19.47
C GLU A 235 0.36 20.69 18.29
N LEU A 236 1.22 21.70 18.47
CA LEU A 236 1.63 22.60 17.39
C LEU A 236 2.47 21.88 16.31
N ILE A 237 3.30 20.91 16.68
CA ILE A 237 4.09 20.11 15.73
C ILE A 237 3.17 19.23 14.87
N ILE A 238 2.17 18.60 15.47
CA ILE A 238 1.25 17.72 14.75
C ILE A 238 0.15 18.50 14.04
N GLY A 239 -0.34 19.59 14.64
CA GLY A 239 -1.44 20.42 14.15
C GLY A 239 -2.80 19.99 14.70
N ARG A 240 -2.83 19.19 15.81
CA ARG A 240 -4.01 18.62 16.44
C ARG A 240 -3.89 18.60 17.96
N GLY A 241 -5.02 18.65 18.65
CA GLY A 241 -5.08 18.40 20.08
C GLY A 241 -4.76 16.94 20.42
N LYS A 242 -3.84 16.70 21.34
CA LYS A 242 -3.35 15.34 21.66
C LYS A 242 -4.44 14.45 22.26
N LEU A 243 -5.27 14.98 23.16
CA LEU A 243 -6.36 14.24 23.80
C LEU A 243 -7.65 14.28 22.98
N SER A 244 -7.97 15.42 22.43
CA SER A 244 -9.26 15.68 21.77
C SER A 244 -9.31 15.19 20.33
N ASP A 245 -8.16 14.98 19.69
CA ASP A 245 -8.02 14.72 18.26
C ASP A 245 -8.67 15.78 17.36
N ILE A 246 -8.94 16.97 17.92
CA ILE A 246 -9.49 18.09 17.16
C ILE A 246 -8.35 18.83 16.48
N GLU A 247 -8.49 19.07 15.18
CA GLU A 247 -7.55 19.88 14.41
C GLU A 247 -7.46 21.31 14.96
N LEU A 248 -6.27 21.86 15.02
CA LEU A 248 -6.06 23.24 15.45
C LEU A 248 -6.62 24.20 14.41
N ASP A 249 -7.23 25.30 14.89
CA ASP A 249 -7.71 26.40 14.06
C ASP A 249 -6.56 26.98 13.21
N ASP A 250 -6.82 27.32 11.95
CA ASP A 250 -5.82 27.83 11.01
C ASP A 250 -5.12 29.12 11.48
N THR A 251 -5.75 29.87 12.39
CA THR A 251 -5.13 31.06 13.00
C THR A 251 -4.07 30.75 14.06
N VAL A 252 -4.05 29.48 14.56
CA VAL A 252 -3.15 28.98 15.59
C VAL A 252 -2.19 27.93 15.05
N LYS A 253 -2.66 27.11 14.11
CA LYS A 253 -1.89 26.01 13.49
C LYS A 253 -0.69 26.54 12.72
N PRO A 254 0.55 26.15 13.08
CA PRO A 254 1.74 26.60 12.36
C PRO A 254 1.80 25.98 10.96
N SER A 255 2.38 26.70 10.01
CA SER A 255 2.61 26.20 8.65
C SER A 255 3.58 25.02 8.57
N TYR A 256 4.36 24.75 9.61
CA TYR A 256 5.25 23.61 9.73
C TYR A 256 4.58 22.40 10.40
N ALA A 257 3.32 22.49 10.79
CA ALA A 257 2.62 21.37 11.40
C ALA A 257 2.51 20.21 10.43
N HIS A 258 2.62 18.99 10.94
CA HIS A 258 2.59 17.76 10.17
C HIS A 258 1.36 17.71 9.25
N ASN A 259 0.17 17.92 9.80
CA ASN A 259 -1.07 17.90 9.00
C ASN A 259 -1.12 19.02 7.95
N ALA A 260 -0.59 20.22 8.24
CA ALA A 260 -0.56 21.32 7.28
C ALA A 260 0.35 21.03 6.07
N LEU A 261 1.46 20.31 6.27
CA LEU A 261 2.40 19.95 5.20
C LEU A 261 1.97 18.71 4.42
N THR A 262 1.18 17.83 5.03
CA THR A 262 0.69 16.60 4.39
C THR A 262 -0.67 16.76 3.72
N THR A 263 -1.37 17.87 3.90
CA THR A 263 -2.57 18.21 3.14
C THR A 263 -2.19 18.70 1.75
N ILE A 264 -2.62 17.98 0.71
CA ILE A 264 -2.36 18.33 -0.70
C ILE A 264 -3.65 18.82 -1.34
N THR A 265 -3.60 20.03 -1.89
CA THR A 265 -4.71 20.60 -2.66
C THR A 265 -4.49 20.37 -4.14
N GLY A 266 -5.44 19.75 -4.80
CA GLY A 266 -5.44 19.52 -6.25
C GLY A 266 -5.68 20.79 -7.04
N GLU A 267 -5.57 20.69 -8.37
CA GLU A 267 -5.78 21.83 -9.31
C GLU A 267 -7.21 22.40 -9.23
N ASN A 268 -8.18 21.59 -8.84
CA ASN A 268 -9.59 21.98 -8.65
C ASN A 268 -9.87 22.66 -7.30
N GLY A 269 -8.86 22.79 -6.43
CA GLY A 269 -8.99 23.37 -5.10
C GLY A 269 -9.53 22.40 -4.03
N GLU A 270 -9.77 21.14 -4.39
CA GLU A 270 -10.18 20.09 -3.44
C GLU A 270 -8.96 19.36 -2.86
N GLU A 271 -9.09 18.82 -1.66
CA GLU A 271 -8.06 18.00 -1.04
C GLU A 271 -7.90 16.68 -1.78
N VAL A 272 -6.66 16.31 -2.09
CA VAL A 272 -6.31 15.01 -2.67
C VAL A 272 -5.95 14.06 -1.54
N GLN A 273 -6.79 13.07 -1.33
CA GLN A 273 -6.67 12.12 -0.24
C GLN A 273 -5.88 10.86 -0.63
N ILE A 274 -5.31 10.21 0.38
CA ILE A 274 -4.71 8.87 0.33
C ILE A 274 -5.33 8.00 1.42
N VAL A 275 -5.17 6.68 1.34
CA VAL A 275 -5.50 5.78 2.46
C VAL A 275 -4.21 5.40 3.17
N ARG A 276 -4.15 5.67 4.46
CA ARG A 276 -3.04 5.27 5.35
C ARG A 276 -3.50 4.11 6.23
N ASP A 277 -2.64 3.12 6.37
CA ASP A 277 -2.85 1.98 7.28
C ASP A 277 -1.58 1.80 8.14
N ASN A 278 -1.15 2.94 8.70
CA ASN A 278 0.05 2.99 9.52
C ASN A 278 -0.13 2.16 10.78
N MET A 279 0.97 1.58 11.26
CA MET A 279 0.94 0.89 12.55
C MET A 279 2.17 1.20 13.40
N PRO A 280 1.98 1.40 14.69
CA PRO A 280 3.07 1.36 15.66
C PRO A 280 3.76 0.00 15.65
N PHE A 281 5.07 0.02 15.89
CA PHE A 281 5.88 -1.16 16.13
C PHE A 281 6.99 -0.83 17.13
N GLY A 282 7.62 -1.84 17.72
CA GLY A 282 8.77 -1.60 18.58
C GLY A 282 9.20 -2.81 19.38
N SER A 283 10.37 -2.67 20.03
CA SER A 283 10.97 -3.62 20.95
C SER A 283 11.36 -2.89 22.23
N VAL A 284 10.60 -3.11 23.30
CA VAL A 284 10.82 -2.42 24.59
C VAL A 284 12.21 -2.70 25.15
N GLY A 285 12.69 -3.95 25.02
CA GLY A 285 13.99 -4.36 25.53
C GLY A 285 15.17 -3.73 24.76
N GLU A 286 14.96 -3.37 23.49
CA GLU A 286 15.95 -2.75 22.64
C GLU A 286 15.83 -1.22 22.60
N GLY A 287 14.75 -0.69 23.18
CA GLY A 287 14.45 0.74 23.12
C GLY A 287 14.09 1.23 21.70
N GLU A 288 13.62 0.30 20.85
CA GLU A 288 13.15 0.62 19.51
C GLU A 288 11.66 0.96 19.55
N TYR A 289 11.30 2.11 19.02
CA TYR A 289 9.94 2.60 18.92
C TYR A 289 9.74 3.29 17.59
N GLY A 290 8.64 2.99 16.91
CA GLY A 290 8.43 3.57 15.59
C GLY A 290 7.02 3.45 15.06
N THR A 291 6.82 4.05 13.88
CA THR A 291 5.62 3.91 13.07
C THR A 291 6.03 3.40 11.70
N TYR A 292 5.39 2.33 11.26
CA TYR A 292 5.48 1.87 9.87
C TYR A 292 4.43 2.63 9.08
N PHE A 293 4.89 3.60 8.28
CA PHE A 293 4.05 4.34 7.35
C PHE A 293 3.76 3.47 6.13
N ILE A 294 2.49 3.37 5.77
CA ILE A 294 2.00 2.79 4.53
C ILE A 294 0.89 3.65 3.96
N GLY A 295 1.12 4.21 2.77
CA GLY A 295 0.16 5.07 2.09
C GLY A 295 -0.21 4.50 0.74
N TYR A 296 -1.52 4.29 0.51
CA TYR A 296 -2.09 3.85 -0.77
C TYR A 296 -2.67 5.04 -1.53
N ALA A 297 -2.37 5.13 -2.81
CA ALA A 297 -2.90 6.17 -3.69
C ALA A 297 -3.07 5.64 -5.12
N ARG A 298 -3.99 6.24 -5.89
CA ARG A 298 -4.12 5.97 -7.33
C ARG A 298 -2.97 6.50 -8.16
N SER A 299 -2.16 7.41 -7.60
CA SER A 299 -0.92 7.94 -8.16
C SER A 299 0.10 8.15 -7.05
N PRO A 300 1.36 7.73 -7.20
CA PRO A 300 2.39 7.94 -6.18
C PRO A 300 2.74 9.41 -6.00
N ALA A 301 2.47 10.26 -7.00
CA ALA A 301 2.82 11.68 -6.99
C ALA A 301 2.26 12.45 -5.77
N VAL A 302 1.08 12.05 -5.28
CA VAL A 302 0.45 12.67 -4.10
C VAL A 302 1.32 12.44 -2.86
N ILE A 303 1.70 11.17 -2.62
CA ILE A 303 2.52 10.81 -1.46
C ILE A 303 3.94 11.39 -1.62
N GLU A 304 4.50 11.39 -2.82
CA GLU A 304 5.81 12.01 -3.10
C GLU A 304 5.78 13.52 -2.82
N GLN A 305 4.67 14.19 -3.14
CA GLN A 305 4.50 15.61 -2.80
C GLN A 305 4.40 15.82 -1.29
N MET A 306 3.62 14.99 -0.58
CA MET A 306 3.56 15.01 0.89
C MET A 306 4.96 14.86 1.49
N LEU A 307 5.73 13.87 1.07
CA LEU A 307 7.09 13.65 1.53
C LEU A 307 8.03 14.83 1.19
N THR A 308 7.88 15.42 0.01
CA THR A 308 8.66 16.62 -0.36
C THR A 308 8.35 17.78 0.57
N ASN A 309 7.07 18.03 0.86
CA ASN A 309 6.66 19.07 1.80
C ASN A 309 7.20 18.79 3.21
N MET A 310 7.16 17.54 3.67
CA MET A 310 7.68 17.16 4.99
C MET A 310 9.20 17.35 5.08
N PHE A 311 9.97 16.80 4.15
CA PHE A 311 11.44 16.73 4.24
C PHE A 311 12.12 18.04 3.81
N VAL A 312 11.67 18.65 2.73
CA VAL A 312 12.23 19.90 2.16
C VAL A 312 11.55 21.11 2.75
N GLY A 313 10.23 21.04 2.86
CA GLY A 313 9.38 22.12 3.35
C GLY A 313 8.56 22.80 2.24
N SER A 314 7.45 23.42 2.66
CA SER A 314 6.60 24.25 1.81
C SER A 314 6.25 25.55 2.53
N PRO A 315 6.90 26.71 2.16
CA PRO A 315 8.03 26.84 1.22
C PRO A 315 9.31 26.17 1.73
N GLU A 316 10.33 26.03 0.88
CA GLU A 316 11.61 25.41 1.23
C GLU A 316 12.16 25.93 2.57
N GLY A 317 12.53 24.99 3.46
CA GLY A 317 12.98 25.28 4.83
C GLY A 317 11.86 25.29 5.89
N ASN A 318 10.59 25.39 5.49
CA ASN A 318 9.44 25.22 6.37
C ASN A 318 9.04 23.73 6.41
N TYR A 319 9.89 22.89 6.99
CA TYR A 319 9.76 21.46 7.02
C TYR A 319 8.97 20.95 8.23
N ASP A 320 8.52 19.71 8.17
CA ASP A 320 7.80 19.02 9.23
C ASP A 320 8.66 18.79 10.47
N ARG A 321 8.28 19.45 11.57
CA ARG A 321 9.02 19.39 12.84
C ARG A 321 8.96 18.02 13.51
N LEU A 322 8.06 17.15 13.11
CA LEU A 322 8.05 15.75 13.55
C LEU A 322 9.36 15.04 13.16
N LEU A 323 10.00 15.43 12.05
CA LEU A 323 11.27 14.88 11.60
C LEU A 323 12.48 15.25 12.48
N ASP A 324 12.31 16.12 13.47
CA ASP A 324 13.34 16.41 14.46
C ASP A 324 13.50 15.26 15.48
N ILE A 325 12.45 14.40 15.62
CA ILE A 325 12.44 13.23 16.52
C ILE A 325 12.13 11.92 15.81
N SER A 326 11.79 11.95 14.53
CA SER A 326 11.45 10.77 13.72
C SER A 326 12.41 10.66 12.55
N THR A 327 12.97 9.47 12.35
CA THR A 327 13.94 9.19 11.28
C THR A 327 13.44 8.08 10.38
N ALA A 328 13.30 8.35 9.08
CA ALA A 328 12.99 7.33 8.09
C ALA A 328 14.23 6.46 7.83
N ILE A 329 14.11 5.15 8.04
CA ILE A 329 15.21 4.18 7.86
C ILE A 329 14.98 3.24 6.67
N THR A 330 13.77 3.22 6.10
CA THR A 330 13.45 2.55 4.83
C THR A 330 12.64 3.47 3.93
N GLY A 331 12.54 3.13 2.65
CA GLY A 331 11.69 3.83 1.69
C GLY A 331 11.55 3.04 0.41
N ASN A 332 10.32 2.65 0.06
CA ASN A 332 10.01 1.87 -1.12
C ASN A 332 8.70 2.34 -1.76
N LEU A 333 8.65 2.24 -3.09
CA LEU A 333 7.44 2.43 -3.89
C LEU A 333 7.12 1.12 -4.62
N PHE A 334 5.88 0.65 -4.47
CA PHE A 334 5.39 -0.54 -5.15
C PHE A 334 4.11 -0.23 -5.93
N PHE A 335 3.92 -0.96 -7.02
CA PHE A 335 2.65 -1.09 -7.72
C PHE A 335 1.88 -2.30 -7.16
N VAL A 336 0.62 -2.11 -6.86
CA VAL A 336 -0.31 -3.14 -6.42
C VAL A 336 -1.23 -3.46 -7.61
N PRO A 337 -1.09 -4.60 -8.30
CA PRO A 337 -1.99 -4.98 -9.39
C PRO A 337 -3.40 -5.26 -8.87
N SER A 338 -4.39 -5.31 -9.76
CA SER A 338 -5.70 -5.86 -9.42
C SER A 338 -5.58 -7.33 -8.99
N ALA A 339 -6.58 -7.86 -8.30
CA ALA A 339 -6.58 -9.26 -7.87
C ALA A 339 -6.51 -10.21 -9.08
N ASP A 340 -7.28 -9.93 -10.13
CA ASP A 340 -7.27 -10.72 -11.37
C ASP A 340 -5.87 -10.71 -12.04
N LEU A 341 -5.23 -9.53 -12.11
CA LEU A 341 -3.89 -9.41 -12.70
C LEU A 341 -2.84 -10.13 -11.84
N LEU A 342 -2.97 -10.09 -10.50
CA LEU A 342 -2.09 -10.81 -9.59
C LEU A 342 -2.18 -12.33 -9.81
N GLU A 343 -3.40 -12.86 -9.92
CA GLU A 343 -3.65 -14.28 -10.15
C GLU A 343 -3.12 -14.73 -11.52
N SER A 344 -3.31 -13.92 -12.57
CA SER A 344 -2.84 -14.22 -13.93
C SER A 344 -1.32 -14.29 -14.10
N LEU A 345 -0.53 -13.84 -13.09
CA LEU A 345 0.94 -14.01 -13.13
C LEU A 345 1.35 -15.49 -13.20
N GLY A 346 0.52 -16.43 -12.74
CA GLY A 346 0.77 -17.86 -12.81
C GLY A 346 0.55 -18.49 -14.20
N ASP A 347 -0.23 -17.83 -15.05
CA ASP A 347 -0.63 -18.39 -16.35
C ASP A 347 0.52 -18.40 -17.38
N ASP A 348 1.56 -17.60 -17.16
CA ASP A 348 2.72 -17.49 -18.05
C ASP A 348 3.83 -18.52 -17.80
N GLU A 349 3.59 -19.57 -17.00
CA GLU A 349 4.57 -20.63 -16.84
C GLU A 349 4.65 -21.42 -18.16
N PRO A 350 5.82 -21.47 -18.84
CA PRO A 350 5.96 -22.34 -20.01
C PRO A 350 5.61 -23.75 -19.56
N ALA A 351 4.63 -24.38 -20.22
CA ALA A 351 4.25 -25.75 -19.94
C ALA A 351 5.54 -26.56 -19.77
N ALA A 352 5.68 -27.24 -18.62
CA ALA A 352 6.82 -28.12 -18.37
C ALA A 352 7.00 -28.97 -19.61
N PRO A 353 8.23 -29.14 -20.16
CA PRO A 353 8.43 -29.97 -21.32
C PRO A 353 7.74 -31.30 -21.01
N ASP A 354 6.83 -31.67 -21.88
CA ASP A 354 6.14 -32.96 -21.82
C ASP A 354 7.25 -34.03 -21.79
N ASP A 355 7.63 -34.45 -20.61
CA ASP A 355 8.57 -35.53 -20.38
C ASP A 355 7.78 -36.75 -20.81
N GLY A 356 7.91 -37.05 -22.11
CA GLY A 356 7.22 -38.14 -22.81
C GLY A 356 7.25 -39.37 -21.93
N GLY A 357 6.31 -39.45 -20.99
CA GLY A 357 6.21 -40.46 -19.97
C GLY A 357 6.09 -41.82 -20.62
N ALA A 358 7.17 -42.59 -20.54
CA ALA A 358 7.09 -44.01 -20.74
C ALA A 358 5.91 -44.55 -19.94
N PRO A 359 5.04 -45.38 -20.50
CA PRO A 359 3.91 -45.94 -19.77
C PRO A 359 4.41 -46.69 -18.54
N PRO A 360 3.73 -46.58 -17.40
CA PRO A 360 4.15 -47.25 -16.18
C PRO A 360 4.18 -48.77 -16.42
N PRO A 361 5.19 -49.48 -15.90
CA PRO A 361 5.24 -50.94 -16.02
C PRO A 361 4.00 -51.53 -15.34
N SER A 362 3.30 -52.39 -16.05
CA SER A 362 2.17 -53.16 -15.56
C SER A 362 2.62 -54.03 -14.39
N GLY A 363 2.26 -53.64 -13.15
CA GLY A 363 2.45 -54.43 -11.94
C GLY A 363 1.37 -55.47 -11.78
N PRO A 364 1.66 -56.57 -11.08
CA PRO A 364 0.74 -57.70 -10.95
C PRO A 364 -0.46 -57.37 -10.04
N PRO A 365 -1.60 -58.05 -10.22
CA PRO A 365 -2.81 -57.78 -9.44
C PRO A 365 -2.76 -58.43 -8.07
N GLY A 366 -3.24 -57.74 -7.07
CA GLY A 366 -3.82 -58.35 -5.87
C GLY A 366 -3.00 -58.22 -4.59
N GLY A 367 -3.49 -57.37 -3.71
CA GLY A 367 -3.16 -57.37 -2.29
C GLY A 367 -4.11 -56.44 -1.53
N SER A 368 -5.18 -57.01 -0.97
CA SER A 368 -6.07 -56.31 -0.04
C SER A 368 -5.30 -55.92 1.22
N GLY A 369 -4.86 -54.66 1.31
CA GLY A 369 -4.24 -54.12 2.51
C GLY A 369 -5.27 -53.47 3.43
N SER A 370 -5.63 -54.15 4.50
CA SER A 370 -6.39 -53.64 5.60
C SER A 370 -5.60 -52.51 6.30
N LEU A 371 -6.22 -51.36 6.49
CA LEU A 371 -5.71 -50.28 7.34
C LEU A 371 -5.79 -50.67 8.79
N ASN A 372 -4.67 -51.10 9.38
CA ASN A 372 -4.54 -51.39 10.79
C ASN A 372 -4.45 -50.06 11.57
N ILE A 373 -5.58 -49.53 12.04
CA ILE A 373 -5.62 -48.46 13.05
C ILE A 373 -5.41 -49.12 14.39
N GLY A 374 -4.18 -49.03 14.91
CA GLY A 374 -3.81 -49.48 16.23
C GLY A 374 -4.53 -48.73 17.34
N SER A 375 -5.34 -49.40 18.11
CA SER A 375 -5.99 -48.91 19.34
C SER A 375 -4.95 -48.83 20.45
N LEU A 376 -4.68 -47.62 20.92
CA LEU A 376 -3.97 -47.36 22.19
C LEU A 376 -4.92 -47.61 23.34
N ARG A 377 -4.93 -48.82 23.89
CA ARG A 377 -5.38 -49.08 25.25
C ARG A 377 -4.15 -49.25 26.12
N GLY A 378 -3.97 -48.34 27.06
CA GLY A 378 -3.00 -48.48 28.13
C GLY A 378 -3.52 -49.47 29.17
N ASP A 379 -2.74 -50.49 29.48
CA ASP A 379 -2.91 -51.33 30.64
C ASP A 379 -2.28 -50.64 31.83
N THR A 380 -3.11 -50.40 32.85
CA THR A 380 -2.65 -50.13 34.23
C THR A 380 -2.39 -51.46 34.88
N GLU A 381 -1.17 -51.73 35.32
CA GLU A 381 -0.86 -52.73 36.36
C GLU A 381 -0.21 -52.06 37.55
N ASP A 382 -0.77 -52.41 38.70
CA ASP A 382 -0.37 -52.09 40.07
C ASP A 382 1.02 -52.68 40.39
N GLU A 383 1.84 -51.89 41.12
CA GLU A 383 2.54 -52.24 42.37
C GLU A 383 3.21 -50.99 42.95
#